data_f1fe6f97317ae9c1a6065cd16c8a461c
#
_entry.id   f1fe6f97317ae9c1a6065cd16c8a461c
#
_cell.length_a   1.000
_cell.length_b   1.000
_cell.length_c   1.000
_cell.angle_alpha   90.00
_cell.angle_beta   90.00
_cell.angle_gamma   90.00
#
_symmetry.space_group_name_H-M   'P 1'
#
loop_
_entity.id
_entity.type
_entity.pdbx_description
1 polymer ?
#
loop_
_entity_poly.entity_id
_entity_poly.type
_entity_poly.pdbx_seq_one_letter_code
_entity_poly.pdbx_strand_id
1 'polypeptide(L)'
;MFTVEERDQARNRILEMAQADRRLVAGALIGSTATGSDRWSDLDLTFGVADQMDVGDVLADWTARLQHEFQAVHLFDVSSQSTVYRVFLLPGNLQVDLSFTPRAEFGARGPNFTLVFGNAVKKHEISQPSPEHLFGLAVHHLVRARVCIERNRLWQAEYWISAARDYALSLACHHRGLNTSYGRGFDDLPQEVLDSFADTLVSTLDREGLLQALARTTQGLLRNSQDVHDLASKLEGRLQELNSIAA
;
A
#
# COMPACT_ATOMS: atom_id res chain seq x y z
N MET A 1 -23.19 3.93 -1.76
CA MET A 1 -21.89 4.02 -2.48
C MET A 1 -21.96 5.22 -3.42
N PHE A 2 -20.90 5.99 -3.52
CA PHE A 2 -20.81 7.15 -4.43
C PHE A 2 -20.94 6.74 -5.91
N THR A 3 -21.31 7.69 -6.77
CA THR A 3 -21.33 7.56 -8.23
C THR A 3 -20.06 8.18 -8.83
N VAL A 4 -19.78 7.88 -10.11
CA VAL A 4 -18.66 8.49 -10.85
C VAL A 4 -18.84 10.02 -10.93
N GLU A 5 -20.08 10.46 -11.16
CA GLU A 5 -20.44 11.87 -11.25
C GLU A 5 -20.20 12.62 -9.94
N GLU A 6 -20.59 12.03 -8.80
CA GLU A 6 -20.34 12.60 -7.46
C GLU A 6 -18.85 12.71 -7.17
N ARG A 7 -18.06 11.67 -7.52
CA ARG A 7 -16.61 11.69 -7.39
C ARG A 7 -15.98 12.78 -8.25
N ASP A 8 -16.36 12.86 -9.51
CA ASP A 8 -15.80 13.82 -10.45
C ASP A 8 -16.20 15.27 -10.08
N GLN A 9 -17.40 15.48 -9.57
CA GLN A 9 -17.83 16.77 -9.01
C GLN A 9 -16.98 17.16 -7.79
N ALA A 10 -16.77 16.22 -6.86
CA ALA A 10 -15.94 16.47 -5.69
C ALA A 10 -14.49 16.79 -6.08
N ARG A 11 -13.89 16.01 -7.00
CA ARG A 11 -12.55 16.29 -7.54
C ARG A 11 -12.45 17.70 -8.13
N ASN A 12 -13.34 18.04 -9.04
CA ASN A 12 -13.30 19.32 -9.73
C ASN A 12 -13.45 20.48 -8.75
N ARG A 13 -14.36 20.33 -7.79
CA ARG A 13 -14.60 21.33 -6.77
C ARG A 13 -13.40 21.51 -5.83
N ILE A 14 -12.75 20.44 -5.41
CA ILE A 14 -11.52 20.50 -4.61
C ILE A 14 -10.40 21.21 -5.39
N LEU A 15 -10.26 20.92 -6.69
CA LEU A 15 -9.27 21.57 -7.54
C LEU A 15 -9.56 23.07 -7.73
N GLU A 16 -10.81 23.47 -7.91
CA GLU A 16 -11.23 24.89 -7.97
C GLU A 16 -10.88 25.62 -6.67
N MET A 17 -11.20 25.01 -5.53
CA MET A 17 -10.86 25.56 -4.21
C MET A 17 -9.34 25.72 -4.06
N ALA A 18 -8.57 24.73 -4.54
CA ALA A 18 -7.12 24.78 -4.47
C ALA A 18 -6.52 25.87 -5.35
N GLN A 19 -7.01 26.05 -6.57
CA GLN A 19 -6.58 27.11 -7.48
C GLN A 19 -6.94 28.52 -6.96
N ALA A 20 -8.03 28.63 -6.22
CA ALA A 20 -8.43 29.89 -5.60
C ALA A 20 -7.68 30.22 -4.30
N ASP A 21 -7.01 29.27 -3.69
CA ASP A 21 -6.27 29.46 -2.44
C ASP A 21 -4.82 29.90 -2.73
N ARG A 22 -4.52 31.18 -2.45
CA ARG A 22 -3.19 31.76 -2.69
C ARG A 22 -2.04 31.11 -1.90
N ARG A 23 -2.34 30.29 -0.92
CA ARG A 23 -1.37 29.53 -0.13
C ARG A 23 -0.92 28.27 -0.87
N LEU A 24 -1.71 27.81 -1.87
CA LEU A 24 -1.40 26.67 -2.69
C LEU A 24 -0.83 27.13 -4.05
N VAL A 25 0.41 26.80 -4.30
CA VAL A 25 1.15 27.26 -5.48
C VAL A 25 1.27 26.20 -6.58
N ALA A 26 0.87 24.98 -6.28
CA ALA A 26 0.84 23.86 -7.22
C ALA A 26 -0.18 22.81 -6.78
N GLY A 27 -0.71 22.06 -7.74
CA GLY A 27 -1.61 20.93 -7.48
C GLY A 27 -1.53 19.88 -8.56
N ALA A 28 -1.64 18.62 -8.16
CA ALA A 28 -1.60 17.48 -9.05
C ALA A 28 -2.57 16.37 -8.64
N LEU A 29 -2.98 15.57 -9.61
CA LEU A 29 -3.63 14.28 -9.42
C LEU A 29 -2.54 13.21 -9.26
N ILE A 30 -2.75 12.24 -8.37
CA ILE A 30 -1.84 11.12 -8.16
C ILE A 30 -2.62 9.80 -8.16
N GLY A 31 -1.92 8.67 -8.07
CA GLY A 31 -2.55 7.36 -7.99
C GLY A 31 -3.40 7.01 -9.22
N SER A 32 -4.49 6.30 -9.02
CA SER A 32 -5.44 5.92 -10.08
C SER A 32 -6.13 7.12 -10.69
N THR A 33 -6.32 8.19 -9.94
CA THR A 33 -6.92 9.45 -10.40
C THR A 33 -6.13 10.11 -11.53
N ALA A 34 -4.81 9.90 -11.57
CA ALA A 34 -3.93 10.48 -12.60
C ALA A 34 -3.94 9.73 -13.94
N THR A 35 -4.30 8.45 -13.97
CA THR A 35 -4.15 7.56 -15.14
C THR A 35 -5.46 7.09 -15.77
N GLY A 36 -6.58 7.54 -15.26
CA GLY A 36 -7.90 7.10 -15.72
C GLY A 36 -8.54 6.20 -14.67
N SER A 37 -9.19 6.81 -13.70
CA SER A 37 -9.88 6.14 -12.60
C SER A 37 -11.04 5.30 -13.11
N ASP A 38 -11.17 4.10 -12.56
CA ASP A 38 -12.38 3.31 -12.72
C ASP A 38 -13.51 3.82 -11.79
N ARG A 39 -14.67 3.17 -11.79
CA ARG A 39 -15.80 3.54 -10.95
C ARG A 39 -15.48 3.54 -9.46
N TRP A 40 -14.54 2.70 -9.02
CA TRP A 40 -14.28 2.43 -7.61
C TRP A 40 -13.08 3.21 -7.06
N SER A 41 -12.41 3.97 -7.92
CA SER A 41 -11.24 4.77 -7.54
C SER A 41 -11.62 5.83 -6.52
N ASP A 42 -10.80 5.96 -5.49
CA ASP A 42 -10.73 7.08 -4.58
C ASP A 42 -10.22 8.36 -5.27
N LEU A 43 -10.15 9.45 -4.53
CA LEU A 43 -9.59 10.71 -4.99
C LEU A 43 -8.25 10.96 -4.31
N ASP A 44 -7.19 10.87 -5.09
CA ASP A 44 -5.83 11.18 -4.65
C ASP A 44 -5.38 12.52 -5.22
N LEU A 45 -5.20 13.54 -4.38
CA LEU A 45 -4.71 14.85 -4.78
C LEU A 45 -3.54 15.30 -3.91
N THR A 46 -2.63 16.04 -4.51
CA THR A 46 -1.46 16.59 -3.82
C THR A 46 -1.29 18.06 -4.12
N PHE A 47 -0.93 18.85 -3.11
CA PHE A 47 -0.81 20.30 -3.20
C PHE A 47 0.53 20.79 -2.69
N GLY A 48 1.12 21.75 -3.42
CA GLY A 48 2.31 22.48 -3.02
C GLY A 48 1.95 23.73 -2.23
N VAL A 49 2.42 23.82 -1.00
CA VAL A 49 2.20 24.95 -0.09
C VAL A 49 3.30 25.98 -0.26
N ALA A 50 2.95 27.27 -0.33
CA ALA A 50 3.88 28.36 -0.49
C ALA A 50 4.90 28.43 0.68
N ASP A 51 6.13 28.83 0.39
CA ASP A 51 7.27 28.77 1.33
C ASP A 51 7.05 29.57 2.64
N GLN A 52 6.16 30.58 2.64
CA GLN A 52 5.87 31.41 3.81
C GLN A 52 4.76 30.86 4.70
N MET A 53 4.15 29.75 4.30
CA MET A 53 3.00 29.16 4.99
C MET A 53 3.40 27.91 5.75
N ASP A 54 2.83 27.76 6.93
CA ASP A 54 2.91 26.48 7.65
C ASP A 54 1.95 25.46 7.04
N VAL A 55 2.46 24.25 6.74
CA VAL A 55 1.67 23.18 6.15
C VAL A 55 0.53 22.74 7.08
N GLY A 56 0.76 22.73 8.38
CA GLY A 56 -0.23 22.35 9.39
C GLY A 56 -1.40 23.33 9.45
N ASP A 57 -1.13 24.63 9.37
CA ASP A 57 -2.17 25.68 9.37
C ASP A 57 -3.04 25.60 8.11
N VAL A 58 -2.39 25.40 6.93
CA VAL A 58 -3.12 25.22 5.67
C VAL A 58 -3.97 23.98 5.72
N LEU A 59 -3.43 22.87 6.24
CA LEU A 59 -4.14 21.61 6.37
C LEU A 59 -5.34 21.70 7.34
N ALA A 60 -5.20 22.44 8.44
CA ALA A 60 -6.28 22.65 9.40
C ALA A 60 -7.46 23.41 8.76
N ASP A 61 -7.17 24.50 8.05
CA ASP A 61 -8.18 25.27 7.30
C ASP A 61 -8.87 24.40 6.22
N TRP A 62 -8.09 23.64 5.47
CA TRP A 62 -8.62 22.75 4.44
C TRP A 62 -9.51 21.67 5.02
N THR A 63 -9.17 21.16 6.20
CA THR A 63 -10.03 20.22 6.92
C THR A 63 -11.39 20.83 7.25
N ALA A 64 -11.39 22.05 7.81
CA ALA A 64 -12.64 22.73 8.13
C ALA A 64 -13.50 22.99 6.88
N ARG A 65 -12.89 23.38 5.75
CA ARG A 65 -13.58 23.57 4.48
C ARG A 65 -14.20 22.27 3.95
N LEU A 66 -13.46 21.17 3.95
CA LEU A 66 -13.96 19.88 3.49
C LEU A 66 -15.09 19.35 4.37
N GLN A 67 -14.98 19.52 5.69
CA GLN A 67 -16.04 19.18 6.62
C GLN A 67 -17.31 19.97 6.35
N HIS A 68 -17.17 21.29 6.10
CA HIS A 68 -18.31 22.17 5.86
C HIS A 68 -18.97 21.92 4.48
N GLU A 69 -18.18 21.79 3.44
CA GLU A 69 -18.67 21.74 2.05
C GLU A 69 -19.10 20.33 1.62
N PHE A 70 -18.37 19.30 2.04
CA PHE A 70 -18.60 17.91 1.61
C PHE A 70 -19.07 16.99 2.74
N GLN A 71 -19.28 17.52 3.95
CA GLN A 71 -19.56 16.69 5.14
C GLN A 71 -18.47 15.61 5.35
N ALA A 72 -17.23 15.93 4.97
CA ALA A 72 -16.11 15.01 5.05
C ALA A 72 -15.76 14.70 6.51
N VAL A 73 -15.43 13.46 6.79
CA VAL A 73 -14.91 13.02 8.09
C VAL A 73 -13.41 12.75 7.94
N HIS A 74 -12.60 13.44 8.73
CA HIS A 74 -11.17 13.13 8.82
C HIS A 74 -10.96 11.79 9.51
N LEU A 75 -10.20 10.88 8.89
CA LEU A 75 -9.93 9.55 9.43
C LEU A 75 -8.58 9.51 10.15
N PHE A 76 -7.49 9.79 9.44
CA PHE A 76 -6.12 9.76 9.99
C PHE A 76 -5.16 10.54 9.09
N ASP A 77 -3.96 10.78 9.63
CA ASP A 77 -2.84 11.38 8.92
C ASP A 77 -1.69 10.37 8.76
N VAL A 78 -1.00 10.47 7.62
CA VAL A 78 0.30 9.82 7.42
C VAL A 78 1.32 10.92 7.09
N SER A 79 2.38 10.99 7.88
CA SER A 79 3.48 11.93 7.61
C SER A 79 4.64 11.20 6.96
N SER A 80 5.16 11.78 5.88
CA SER A 80 6.35 11.28 5.18
C SER A 80 7.26 12.47 4.88
N GLN A 81 8.35 12.58 5.64
CA GLN A 81 9.24 13.76 5.60
C GLN A 81 8.44 15.04 5.94
N SER A 82 8.44 16.02 5.04
CA SER A 82 7.70 17.28 5.15
C SER A 82 6.28 17.22 4.60
N THR A 83 5.87 16.12 4.00
CA THR A 83 4.52 15.93 3.43
C THR A 83 3.60 15.32 4.47
N VAL A 84 2.40 15.90 4.60
CA VAL A 84 1.32 15.31 5.38
C VAL A 84 0.23 14.85 4.42
N TYR A 85 -0.13 13.58 4.51
CA TYR A 85 -1.26 12.96 3.81
C TYR A 85 -2.39 12.86 4.81
N ARG A 86 -3.54 13.45 4.48
CA ARG A 86 -4.75 13.38 5.28
C ARG A 86 -5.85 12.69 4.52
N VAL A 87 -6.39 11.65 5.14
CA VAL A 87 -7.45 10.82 4.57
C VAL A 87 -8.80 11.26 5.11
N PHE A 88 -9.74 11.48 4.19
CA PHE A 88 -11.12 11.81 4.49
C PHE A 88 -12.09 10.78 3.93
N LEU A 89 -13.20 10.62 4.57
CA LEU A 89 -14.34 9.88 4.05
C LEU A 89 -15.51 10.84 3.84
N LEU A 90 -16.02 10.89 2.63
CA LEU A 90 -17.18 11.67 2.23
C LEU A 90 -18.45 10.78 2.24
N PRO A 91 -19.66 11.37 2.18
CA PRO A 91 -20.90 10.62 1.98
C PRO A 91 -20.79 9.64 0.80
N GLY A 92 -21.47 8.51 0.90
CA GLY A 92 -21.38 7.46 -0.10
C GLY A 92 -20.10 6.61 -0.03
N ASN A 93 -19.29 6.78 1.04
CA ASN A 93 -17.99 6.13 1.25
C ASN A 93 -16.94 6.48 0.17
N LEU A 94 -16.98 7.71 -0.36
CA LEU A 94 -15.91 8.22 -1.20
C LEU A 94 -14.71 8.60 -0.32
N GLN A 95 -13.60 7.91 -0.49
CA GLN A 95 -12.34 8.27 0.15
C GLN A 95 -11.64 9.38 -0.64
N VAL A 96 -11.10 10.35 0.08
CA VAL A 96 -10.34 11.46 -0.48
C VAL A 96 -9.04 11.59 0.29
N ASP A 97 -7.93 11.39 -0.41
CA ASP A 97 -6.58 11.48 0.13
C ASP A 97 -5.96 12.79 -0.36
N LEU A 98 -5.82 13.74 0.57
CA LEU A 98 -5.17 15.01 0.28
C LEU A 98 -3.78 15.05 0.90
N SER A 99 -2.77 15.38 0.11
CA SER A 99 -1.45 15.64 0.65
C SER A 99 -1.01 17.07 0.42
N PHE A 100 -0.33 17.60 1.43
CA PHE A 100 0.23 18.95 1.44
C PHE A 100 1.74 18.87 1.67
N THR A 101 2.48 19.49 0.77
CA THR A 101 3.94 19.43 0.71
C THR A 101 4.48 20.85 0.56
N PRO A 102 5.54 21.27 1.28
CA PRO A 102 6.21 22.53 0.99
C PRO A 102 6.59 22.64 -0.50
N ARG A 103 6.44 23.82 -1.08
CA ARG A 103 6.71 24.09 -2.50
C ARG A 103 8.06 23.53 -2.96
N ALA A 104 9.11 23.71 -2.16
CA ALA A 104 10.46 23.26 -2.49
C ALA A 104 10.57 21.74 -2.68
N GLU A 105 9.60 20.97 -2.18
CA GLU A 105 9.58 19.52 -2.25
C GLU A 105 8.39 18.95 -3.03
N PHE A 106 7.53 19.82 -3.59
CA PHE A 106 6.35 19.36 -4.33
C PHE A 106 6.75 18.76 -5.67
N GLY A 107 6.43 17.48 -5.89
CA GLY A 107 6.72 16.78 -7.16
C GLY A 107 6.35 15.31 -7.12
N ALA A 108 6.47 14.66 -8.27
CA ALA A 108 6.14 13.25 -8.45
C ALA A 108 6.96 12.35 -7.52
N ARG A 109 6.29 11.44 -6.81
CA ARG A 109 6.91 10.38 -5.99
C ARG A 109 6.73 8.98 -6.60
N GLY A 110 5.97 8.88 -7.68
CA GLY A 110 5.67 7.65 -8.40
C GLY A 110 5.28 7.94 -9.85
N PRO A 111 5.01 6.93 -10.64
CA PRO A 111 4.73 7.09 -12.08
C PRO A 111 3.42 7.84 -12.36
N ASN A 112 2.45 7.71 -11.46
CA ASN A 112 1.11 8.27 -11.64
C ASN A 112 1.03 9.65 -11.00
N PHE A 113 1.45 10.68 -11.75
CA PHE A 113 1.42 12.07 -11.32
C PHE A 113 1.05 12.95 -12.52
N THR A 114 -0.09 13.65 -12.43
CA THR A 114 -0.55 14.60 -13.44
C THR A 114 -0.66 15.99 -12.84
N LEU A 115 0.27 16.89 -13.22
CA LEU A 115 0.25 18.28 -12.78
C LEU A 115 -0.97 19.00 -13.33
N VAL A 116 -1.77 19.64 -12.47
CA VAL A 116 -2.96 20.41 -12.84
C VAL A 116 -2.66 21.89 -12.89
N PHE A 117 -1.93 22.43 -11.92
CA PHE A 117 -1.50 23.83 -11.90
C PHE A 117 -0.18 24.00 -11.14
N GLY A 118 0.50 25.12 -11.41
CA GLY A 118 1.78 25.46 -10.79
C GLY A 118 2.97 24.72 -11.38
N ASN A 119 4.00 24.48 -10.57
CA ASN A 119 5.24 23.83 -10.98
C ASN A 119 5.60 22.72 -9.99
N ALA A 120 6.17 21.63 -10.50
CA ALA A 120 6.67 20.51 -9.71
C ALA A 120 8.20 20.43 -9.81
N VAL A 121 8.87 20.06 -8.71
CA VAL A 121 10.31 19.74 -8.74
C VAL A 121 10.50 18.29 -9.17
N LYS A 122 11.62 18.00 -9.81
CA LYS A 122 11.95 16.61 -10.16
C LYS A 122 12.34 15.87 -8.90
N LYS A 123 11.56 14.87 -8.50
CA LYS A 123 11.88 13.96 -7.40
C LYS A 123 12.39 12.63 -7.91
N HIS A 124 13.23 11.98 -7.11
CA HIS A 124 13.64 10.61 -7.37
C HIS A 124 12.45 9.67 -7.08
N GLU A 125 12.27 8.70 -7.95
CA GLU A 125 11.33 7.62 -7.71
C GLU A 125 11.74 6.83 -6.46
N ILE A 126 10.75 6.38 -5.71
CA ILE A 126 10.98 5.47 -4.58
C ILE A 126 11.32 4.12 -5.20
N SER A 127 12.51 3.59 -4.91
CA SER A 127 12.91 2.27 -5.37
C SER A 127 12.03 1.19 -4.72
N GLN A 128 11.67 0.18 -5.49
CA GLN A 128 11.01 -1.00 -4.94
C GLN A 128 11.96 -1.75 -3.98
N PRO A 129 11.42 -2.46 -2.97
CA PRO A 129 12.23 -3.32 -2.11
C PRO A 129 13.00 -4.35 -2.94
N SER A 130 14.26 -4.65 -2.54
CA SER A 130 15.01 -5.69 -3.23
C SER A 130 14.42 -7.09 -3.01
N PRO A 131 14.65 -8.04 -3.95
CA PRO A 131 14.15 -9.41 -3.79
C PRO A 131 14.69 -10.09 -2.53
N GLU A 132 15.94 -9.82 -2.13
CA GLU A 132 16.51 -10.34 -0.88
C GLU A 132 15.78 -9.80 0.35
N HIS A 133 15.38 -8.54 0.31
CA HIS A 133 14.62 -7.93 1.40
C HIS A 133 13.21 -8.56 1.53
N LEU A 134 12.51 -8.72 0.41
CA LEU A 134 11.18 -9.36 0.38
C LEU A 134 11.25 -10.81 0.86
N PHE A 135 12.21 -11.58 0.36
CA PHE A 135 12.43 -12.96 0.77
C PHE A 135 12.80 -13.05 2.25
N GLY A 136 13.72 -12.21 2.72
CA GLY A 136 14.13 -12.18 4.13
C GLY A 136 13.00 -11.88 5.07
N LEU A 137 12.09 -10.93 4.72
CA LEU A 137 10.90 -10.63 5.50
C LEU A 137 9.91 -11.80 5.51
N ALA A 138 9.68 -12.46 4.35
CA ALA A 138 8.84 -13.65 4.29
C ALA A 138 9.36 -14.75 5.23
N VAL A 139 10.66 -15.07 5.16
CA VAL A 139 11.30 -16.06 6.05
C VAL A 139 11.16 -15.67 7.52
N HIS A 140 11.45 -14.42 7.85
CA HIS A 140 11.28 -13.92 9.23
C HIS A 140 9.86 -14.15 9.75
N HIS A 141 8.85 -13.85 8.93
CA HIS A 141 7.45 -14.00 9.31
C HIS A 141 7.05 -15.47 9.44
N LEU A 142 7.54 -16.37 8.57
CA LEU A 142 7.31 -17.81 8.71
C LEU A 142 7.86 -18.35 10.05
N VAL A 143 9.07 -17.95 10.43
CA VAL A 143 9.63 -18.31 11.73
C VAL A 143 8.79 -17.79 12.89
N ARG A 144 8.34 -16.53 12.81
CA ARG A 144 7.46 -15.92 13.82
C ARG A 144 6.11 -16.64 13.92
N ALA A 145 5.53 -17.00 12.77
CA ALA A 145 4.29 -17.76 12.71
C ALA A 145 4.41 -19.08 13.46
N ARG A 146 5.47 -19.86 13.18
CA ARG A 146 5.70 -21.13 13.87
C ARG A 146 5.85 -20.95 15.38
N VAL A 147 6.64 -20.00 15.82
CA VAL A 147 6.79 -19.69 17.26
C VAL A 147 5.45 -19.33 17.92
N CYS A 148 4.58 -18.60 17.20
CA CYS A 148 3.25 -18.25 17.71
C CYS A 148 2.32 -19.46 17.80
N ILE A 149 2.38 -20.38 16.84
CA ILE A 149 1.63 -21.64 16.87
C ILE A 149 2.04 -22.45 18.12
N GLU A 150 3.35 -22.62 18.36
CA GLU A 150 3.85 -23.36 19.53
C GLU A 150 3.44 -22.74 20.87
N ARG A 151 3.26 -21.42 20.89
CA ARG A 151 2.81 -20.65 22.06
C ARG A 151 1.29 -20.58 22.19
N ASN A 152 0.53 -21.27 21.33
CA ASN A 152 -0.92 -21.19 21.24
C ASN A 152 -1.44 -19.74 21.06
N ARG A 153 -0.69 -18.91 20.33
CA ARG A 153 -1.06 -17.53 19.96
C ARG A 153 -1.65 -17.52 18.55
N LEU A 154 -2.83 -18.10 18.39
CA LEU A 154 -3.39 -18.45 17.09
C LEU A 154 -3.66 -17.23 16.19
N TRP A 155 -4.25 -16.15 16.73
CA TRP A 155 -4.43 -14.90 15.98
C TRP A 155 -3.11 -14.26 15.53
N GLN A 156 -2.11 -14.30 16.39
CA GLN A 156 -0.79 -13.77 16.04
C GLN A 156 -0.07 -14.65 15.02
N ALA A 157 -0.32 -15.97 15.05
CA ALA A 157 0.21 -16.89 14.04
C ALA A 157 -0.41 -16.62 12.67
N GLU A 158 -1.74 -16.45 12.60
CA GLU A 158 -2.44 -16.08 11.38
C GLU A 158 -1.90 -14.77 10.78
N TYR A 159 -1.75 -13.73 11.61
CA TYR A 159 -1.17 -12.46 11.19
C TYR A 159 0.20 -12.63 10.52
N TRP A 160 1.08 -13.45 11.10
CA TRP A 160 2.42 -13.69 10.55
C TRP A 160 2.40 -14.55 9.28
N ILE A 161 1.47 -15.53 9.18
CA ILE A 161 1.29 -16.33 7.96
C ILE A 161 0.81 -15.44 6.81
N SER A 162 -0.20 -14.61 7.07
CA SER A 162 -0.74 -13.66 6.08
C SER A 162 0.34 -12.69 5.60
N ALA A 163 1.12 -12.11 6.52
CA ALA A 163 2.22 -11.22 6.15
C ALA A 163 3.33 -11.95 5.37
N ALA A 164 3.66 -13.20 5.71
CA ALA A 164 4.63 -14.01 4.96
C ALA A 164 4.14 -14.28 3.53
N ARG A 165 2.87 -14.61 3.36
CA ARG A 165 2.24 -14.79 2.04
C ARG A 165 2.32 -13.52 1.21
N ASP A 166 2.00 -12.37 1.80
CA ASP A 166 2.04 -11.08 1.08
C ASP A 166 3.44 -10.75 0.58
N TYR A 167 4.49 -11.01 1.37
CA TYR A 167 5.87 -10.86 0.90
C TYR A 167 6.27 -11.87 -0.16
N ALA A 168 5.79 -13.12 -0.07
CA ALA A 168 6.05 -14.13 -1.09
C ALA A 168 5.38 -13.79 -2.43
N LEU A 169 4.14 -13.28 -2.40
CA LEU A 169 3.45 -12.76 -3.59
C LEU A 169 4.15 -11.50 -4.14
N SER A 170 4.60 -10.59 -3.27
CA SER A 170 5.38 -9.42 -3.69
C SER A 170 6.70 -9.82 -4.36
N LEU A 171 7.37 -10.87 -3.89
CA LEU A 171 8.56 -11.42 -4.53
C LEU A 171 8.24 -11.99 -5.93
N ALA A 172 7.12 -12.71 -6.07
CA ALA A 172 6.65 -13.20 -7.36
C ALA A 172 6.30 -12.06 -8.34
N CYS A 173 5.75 -10.95 -7.83
CA CYS A 173 5.52 -9.72 -8.59
C CYS A 173 6.84 -9.08 -9.03
N HIS A 174 7.81 -8.97 -8.11
CA HIS A 174 9.13 -8.39 -8.40
C HIS A 174 9.79 -9.11 -9.58
N HIS A 175 9.83 -10.44 -9.55
CA HIS A 175 10.39 -11.27 -10.63
C HIS A 175 9.77 -10.99 -12.01
N ARG A 176 8.54 -10.48 -12.04
CA ARG A 176 7.78 -10.20 -13.28
C ARG A 176 7.67 -8.70 -13.61
N GLY A 177 8.35 -7.85 -12.85
CA GLY A 177 8.28 -6.40 -13.04
C GLY A 177 6.90 -5.79 -12.70
N LEU A 178 6.08 -6.50 -11.91
CA LEU A 178 4.77 -6.04 -11.45
C LEU A 178 4.92 -5.20 -10.17
N ASN A 179 3.84 -4.49 -9.80
CA ASN A 179 3.82 -3.69 -8.58
C ASN A 179 3.89 -4.60 -7.34
N THR A 180 4.84 -4.32 -6.43
CA THR A 180 5.07 -5.12 -5.22
C THR A 180 4.37 -4.56 -3.98
N SER A 181 3.72 -3.39 -4.07
CA SER A 181 3.19 -2.68 -2.93
C SER A 181 1.68 -2.88 -2.77
N TYR A 182 1.24 -3.11 -1.54
CA TYR A 182 -0.19 -3.15 -1.17
C TYR A 182 -1.03 -4.18 -1.95
N GLY A 183 -0.42 -5.25 -2.45
CA GLY A 183 -1.12 -6.28 -3.23
C GLY A 183 -1.53 -5.87 -4.65
N ARG A 184 -1.15 -4.66 -5.10
CA ARG A 184 -1.62 -4.11 -6.39
C ARG A 184 -1.26 -4.93 -7.62
N GLY A 185 -0.19 -5.72 -7.58
CA GLY A 185 0.22 -6.58 -8.68
C GLY A 185 -0.18 -8.04 -8.48
N PHE A 186 -0.86 -8.40 -7.38
CA PHE A 186 -1.14 -9.81 -7.11
C PHE A 186 -2.11 -10.41 -8.13
N ASP A 187 -3.16 -9.70 -8.48
CA ASP A 187 -4.16 -10.17 -9.47
C ASP A 187 -3.62 -10.18 -10.91
N ASP A 188 -2.48 -9.54 -11.16
CA ASP A 188 -1.78 -9.57 -12.45
C ASP A 188 -0.79 -10.75 -12.58
N LEU A 189 -0.60 -11.53 -11.52
CA LEU A 189 0.24 -12.73 -11.54
C LEU A 189 -0.42 -13.82 -12.40
N PRO A 190 0.38 -14.66 -13.12
CA PRO A 190 -0.14 -15.81 -13.81
C PRO A 190 -0.93 -16.74 -12.88
N GLN A 191 -2.02 -17.33 -13.38
CA GLN A 191 -2.90 -18.19 -12.60
C GLN A 191 -2.15 -19.35 -11.92
N GLU A 192 -1.16 -19.94 -12.58
CA GLU A 192 -0.31 -21.00 -12.03
C GLU A 192 0.48 -20.57 -10.77
N VAL A 193 0.84 -19.27 -10.68
CA VAL A 193 1.48 -18.69 -9.49
C VAL A 193 0.43 -18.54 -8.40
N LEU A 194 -0.72 -17.95 -8.71
CA LEU A 194 -1.82 -17.76 -7.75
C LEU A 194 -2.32 -19.11 -7.20
N ASP A 195 -2.43 -20.14 -8.02
CA ASP A 195 -2.81 -21.49 -7.61
C ASP A 195 -1.80 -22.07 -6.60
N SER A 196 -0.52 -21.72 -6.72
CA SER A 196 0.50 -22.16 -5.75
C SER A 196 0.33 -21.53 -4.35
N PHE A 197 -0.47 -20.46 -4.25
CA PHE A 197 -0.79 -19.76 -3.01
C PHE A 197 -2.24 -19.96 -2.53
N ALA A 198 -3.11 -20.63 -3.29
CA ALA A 198 -4.52 -20.78 -2.94
C ALA A 198 -4.71 -21.40 -1.54
N ASP A 199 -3.94 -22.45 -1.22
CA ASP A 199 -3.99 -23.17 0.06
C ASP A 199 -3.22 -22.48 1.20
N THR A 200 -2.72 -21.26 1.00
CA THR A 200 -2.02 -20.49 2.03
C THR A 200 -2.98 -19.70 2.93
N LEU A 201 -4.24 -19.59 2.54
CA LEU A 201 -5.27 -18.96 3.35
C LEU A 201 -5.60 -19.85 4.55
N VAL A 202 -5.62 -19.25 5.75
CA VAL A 202 -5.97 -19.97 6.97
C VAL A 202 -7.49 -20.26 6.94
N SER A 203 -7.85 -21.52 6.79
CA SER A 203 -9.25 -21.96 6.71
C SER A 203 -9.90 -22.12 8.08
N THR A 204 -9.11 -22.54 9.08
CA THR A 204 -9.56 -22.72 10.47
C THR A 204 -8.51 -22.14 11.42
N LEU A 205 -8.98 -21.43 12.46
CA LEU A 205 -8.10 -20.82 13.45
C LEU A 205 -7.79 -21.81 14.58
N ASP A 206 -7.13 -22.90 14.20
CA ASP A 206 -6.62 -23.93 15.10
C ASP A 206 -5.17 -24.29 14.71
N ARG A 207 -4.54 -25.14 15.53
CA ARG A 207 -3.14 -25.52 15.31
C ARG A 207 -2.92 -26.20 13.96
N GLU A 208 -3.83 -27.07 13.55
CA GLU A 208 -3.69 -27.87 12.32
C GLU A 208 -3.83 -26.99 11.08
N GLY A 209 -4.88 -26.17 11.01
CA GLY A 209 -5.09 -25.23 9.90
C GLY A 209 -3.95 -24.21 9.75
N LEU A 210 -3.41 -23.72 10.87
CA LEU A 210 -2.27 -22.80 10.86
C LEU A 210 -0.98 -23.47 10.39
N LEU A 211 -0.69 -24.71 10.82
CA LEU A 211 0.47 -25.47 10.34
C LEU A 211 0.36 -25.80 8.86
N GLN A 212 -0.84 -26.14 8.38
CA GLN A 212 -1.07 -26.37 6.96
C GLN A 212 -0.83 -25.10 6.13
N ALA A 213 -1.40 -23.96 6.53
CA ALA A 213 -1.21 -22.68 5.85
C ALA A 213 0.27 -22.24 5.88
N LEU A 214 0.97 -22.43 7.01
CA LEU A 214 2.40 -22.18 7.14
C LEU A 214 3.22 -22.99 6.14
N ALA A 215 2.95 -24.31 6.06
CA ALA A 215 3.66 -25.21 5.14
C ALA A 215 3.42 -24.82 3.68
N ARG A 216 2.17 -24.47 3.31
CA ARG A 216 1.83 -24.03 1.96
C ARG A 216 2.47 -22.70 1.61
N THR A 217 2.49 -21.74 2.55
CA THR A 217 3.16 -20.44 2.35
C THR A 217 4.68 -20.64 2.16
N THR A 218 5.30 -21.52 2.92
CA THR A 218 6.73 -21.88 2.75
C THR A 218 7.00 -22.46 1.36
N GLN A 219 6.16 -23.38 0.89
CA GLN A 219 6.27 -23.97 -0.44
C GLN A 219 6.09 -22.92 -1.56
N GLY A 220 5.09 -22.06 -1.42
CA GLY A 220 4.84 -20.95 -2.36
C GLY A 220 6.04 -20.00 -2.45
N LEU A 221 6.61 -19.62 -1.30
CA LEU A 221 7.80 -18.78 -1.24
C LEU A 221 9.00 -19.42 -1.97
N LEU A 222 9.31 -20.69 -1.68
CA LEU A 222 10.45 -21.38 -2.30
C LEU A 222 10.27 -21.57 -3.81
N ARG A 223 9.06 -21.85 -4.29
CA ARG A 223 8.76 -21.98 -5.73
C ARG A 223 8.94 -20.67 -6.49
N ASN A 224 8.77 -19.53 -5.84
CA ASN A 224 8.82 -18.20 -6.45
C ASN A 224 10.07 -17.40 -6.03
N SER A 225 11.17 -18.08 -5.69
CA SER A 225 12.43 -17.47 -5.22
C SER A 225 13.53 -17.42 -6.29
N GLN A 226 13.18 -17.32 -7.57
CA GLN A 226 14.14 -17.32 -8.69
C GLN A 226 15.18 -16.20 -8.57
N ASP A 227 14.76 -14.99 -8.17
CA ASP A 227 15.64 -13.82 -8.03
C ASP A 227 16.62 -13.93 -6.85
N VAL A 228 16.37 -14.87 -5.94
CA VAL A 228 17.18 -15.10 -4.72
C VAL A 228 17.55 -16.56 -4.53
N HIS A 229 17.74 -17.28 -5.63
CA HIS A 229 17.97 -18.72 -5.66
C HIS A 229 19.06 -19.20 -4.67
N ASP A 230 20.20 -18.52 -4.63
CA ASP A 230 21.32 -18.90 -3.76
C ASP A 230 20.97 -18.78 -2.26
N LEU A 231 20.21 -17.75 -1.89
CA LEU A 231 19.76 -17.55 -0.52
C LEU A 231 18.66 -18.55 -0.15
N ALA A 232 17.72 -18.79 -1.06
CA ALA A 232 16.65 -19.76 -0.89
C ALA A 232 17.21 -21.18 -0.69
N SER A 233 18.16 -21.60 -1.52
CA SER A 233 18.83 -22.92 -1.42
C SER A 233 19.53 -23.11 -0.08
N LYS A 234 20.18 -22.08 0.46
CA LYS A 234 20.83 -22.15 1.79
C LYS A 234 19.84 -22.30 2.95
N LEU A 235 18.61 -21.85 2.77
CA LEU A 235 17.59 -21.83 3.82
C LEU A 235 16.54 -22.93 3.66
N GLU A 236 16.50 -23.62 2.51
CA GLU A 236 15.46 -24.59 2.19
C GLU A 236 15.28 -25.66 3.27
N GLY A 237 16.38 -26.32 3.71
CA GLY A 237 16.32 -27.34 4.76
C GLY A 237 15.76 -26.81 6.08
N ARG A 238 16.16 -25.59 6.48
CA ARG A 238 15.66 -24.94 7.70
C ARG A 238 14.19 -24.56 7.58
N LEU A 239 13.76 -24.13 6.42
CA LEU A 239 12.35 -23.80 6.16
C LEU A 239 11.46 -25.06 6.13
N GLN A 240 12.01 -26.19 5.65
CA GLN A 240 11.32 -27.48 5.71
C GLN A 240 11.16 -27.96 7.17
N GLU A 241 12.17 -27.74 8.03
CA GLU A 241 12.07 -28.05 9.45
C GLU A 241 10.97 -27.28 10.18
N LEU A 242 10.64 -26.03 9.75
CA LEU A 242 9.52 -25.27 10.31
C LEU A 242 8.17 -25.98 10.12
N ASN A 243 8.05 -26.80 9.09
CA ASN A 243 6.81 -27.51 8.74
C ASN A 243 6.71 -28.87 9.44
N SER A 244 7.81 -29.37 10.04
CA SER A 244 7.78 -30.64 10.76
C SER A 244 6.98 -30.50 12.06
N ILE A 245 6.11 -31.46 12.31
CA ILE A 245 5.45 -31.60 13.61
C ILE A 245 6.54 -32.06 14.57
N ALA A 246 6.88 -31.22 15.56
CA ALA A 246 7.72 -31.68 16.65
C ALA A 246 7.02 -32.87 17.32
N ALA A 247 7.69 -34.00 17.32
CA ALA A 247 7.24 -35.22 17.96
C ALA A 247 7.11 -35.06 19.48
#